data_561a215f726fdb671930fd2c844b348c
#
_entry.id   561a215f726fdb671930fd2c844b348c
#
_cell.length_a   1.000
_cell.length_b   1.000
_cell.length_c   1.000
_cell.angle_alpha   90.00
_cell.angle_beta   90.00
_cell.angle_gamma   90.00
#
_symmetry.space_group_name_H-M   'P 1'
#
loop_
_entity.id
_entity.type
_entity.pdbx_description
1 polymer ?
#
loop_
_entity_poly.entity_id
_entity_poly.type
_entity_poly.pdbx_seq_one_letter_code
_entity_poly.pdbx_strand_id
1 'polypeptide(L)'
;RALQYRDEVRAWQSPGGVLMLGRGVAGRLEVAVEIDPASRGHGLGTRLASAARHLVPDGAPLWAQIAPANAASVRAFLAAGFRPIGAEALLSQDPT
;
A
#
# COMPACT_ATOMS: atom_id res chain seq x y z
N ARG A 1 5.90 -5.02 10.84
CA ARG A 1 4.92 -4.10 10.31
C ARG A 1 5.48 -3.25 9.23
N ALA A 2 4.66 -2.98 8.23
CA ALA A 2 5.13 -2.27 7.05
C ALA A 2 5.64 -0.87 7.35
N LEU A 3 5.04 -0.17 8.32
CA LEU A 3 5.37 1.23 8.58
C LEU A 3 6.11 1.48 9.89
N GLN A 4 6.63 0.45 10.53
CA GLN A 4 7.15 0.65 11.88
C GLN A 4 8.38 1.56 11.96
N TYR A 5 9.12 1.75 10.88
CA TYR A 5 10.33 2.59 10.87
C TYR A 5 10.19 3.81 9.99
N ARG A 6 8.96 4.23 9.67
CA ARG A 6 8.75 5.36 8.78
C ARG A 6 8.46 6.62 9.56
N ASP A 7 8.92 7.74 9.01
CA ASP A 7 8.56 9.06 9.50
C ASP A 7 7.26 9.50 8.85
N GLU A 8 6.60 10.46 9.50
CA GLU A 8 5.44 11.14 8.93
C GLU A 8 4.32 10.17 8.52
N VAL A 9 4.07 9.17 9.36
CA VAL A 9 3.02 8.21 9.09
C VAL A 9 1.65 8.85 9.25
N ARG A 10 0.79 8.72 8.26
CA ARG A 10 -0.60 9.14 8.31
C ARG A 10 -1.49 7.96 8.01
N ALA A 11 -2.67 7.93 8.62
CA ALA A 11 -3.60 6.84 8.45
C ALA A 11 -4.98 7.37 8.14
N TRP A 12 -5.66 6.68 7.23
CA TRP A 12 -7.06 6.95 6.89
C TRP A 12 -7.84 5.69 7.15
N GLN A 13 -8.93 5.82 7.88
CA GLN A 13 -9.78 4.67 8.20
C GLN A 13 -11.01 4.66 7.32
N SER A 14 -11.44 3.46 6.98
CA SER A 14 -12.72 3.23 6.34
C SER A 14 -13.38 2.06 7.06
N PRO A 15 -14.69 1.84 6.87
CA PRO A 15 -15.28 0.62 7.43
C PRO A 15 -14.56 -0.61 6.91
N GLY A 16 -14.00 -1.38 7.82
CA GLY A 16 -13.34 -2.63 7.50
C GLY A 16 -11.87 -2.55 7.16
N GLY A 17 -11.26 -1.35 7.12
CA GLY A 17 -9.86 -1.28 6.75
C GLY A 17 -9.16 0.03 7.08
N VAL A 18 -7.85 0.02 6.94
CA VAL A 18 -7.00 1.19 7.18
C VAL A 18 -5.99 1.31 6.04
N LEU A 19 -5.82 2.53 5.56
CA LEU A 19 -4.77 2.88 4.62
C LEU A 19 -3.73 3.71 5.36
N MET A 20 -2.48 3.30 5.30
CA MET A 20 -1.39 4.01 5.95
C MET A 20 -0.39 4.46 4.91
N LEU A 21 0.11 5.68 5.08
CA LEU A 21 1.09 6.27 4.18
C LEU A 21 2.19 6.89 5.02
N GLY A 22 3.43 6.62 4.67
CA GLY A 22 4.57 7.18 5.39
C GLY A 22 5.81 7.24 4.53
N ARG A 23 6.86 7.86 5.05
CA ARG A 23 8.15 7.89 4.39
C ARG A 23 9.02 6.79 4.94
N GLY A 24 9.55 5.99 4.04
CA GLY A 24 10.45 4.90 4.39
C GLY A 24 11.89 5.23 4.10
N VAL A 25 12.64 4.20 3.81
CA VAL A 25 14.07 4.28 3.51
C VAL A 25 14.30 5.20 2.32
N ALA A 26 15.31 6.06 2.43
CA ALA A 26 15.68 7.01 1.36
C ALA A 26 14.55 7.98 1.01
N GLY A 27 13.63 8.22 1.94
CA GLY A 27 12.55 9.17 1.71
C GLY A 27 11.43 8.66 0.82
N ARG A 28 11.40 7.37 0.50
CA ARG A 28 10.35 6.80 -0.34
C ARG A 28 8.99 6.94 0.33
N LEU A 29 7.99 7.28 -0.48
CA LEU A 29 6.61 7.24 -0.01
C LEU A 29 6.14 5.79 -0.06
N GLU A 30 5.77 5.26 1.09
CA GLU A 30 5.35 3.86 1.21
C GLU A 30 3.92 3.78 1.73
N VAL A 31 3.16 2.88 1.15
CA VAL A 31 1.77 2.67 1.50
C VAL A 31 1.57 1.26 2.05
N ALA A 32 0.71 1.13 3.03
CA ALA A 32 0.28 -0.16 3.55
C ALA A 32 -1.23 -0.12 3.74
N VAL A 33 -1.85 -1.29 3.61
CA VAL A 33 -3.29 -1.45 3.76
C VAL A 33 -3.53 -2.63 4.68
N GLU A 34 -4.41 -2.44 5.67
CA GLU A 34 -4.84 -3.53 6.55
C GLU A 34 -6.35 -3.65 6.45
N ILE A 35 -6.83 -4.86 6.22
CA ILE A 35 -8.24 -5.15 6.08
C ILE A 35 -8.66 -6.08 7.20
N ASP A 36 -9.75 -5.73 7.89
CA ASP A 36 -10.30 -6.60 8.92
C ASP A 36 -10.66 -7.96 8.32
N PRO A 37 -10.43 -9.06 9.05
CA PRO A 37 -10.73 -10.38 8.52
C PRO A 37 -12.15 -10.52 8.00
N ALA A 38 -13.13 -9.93 8.69
CA ALA A 38 -14.53 -10.01 8.28
C ALA A 38 -14.83 -9.23 7.00
N SER A 39 -13.93 -8.34 6.58
CA SER A 39 -14.15 -7.48 5.41
C SER A 39 -13.33 -7.92 4.19
N ARG A 40 -12.62 -9.01 4.29
CA ARG A 40 -11.79 -9.51 3.21
C ARG A 40 -12.63 -10.11 2.09
N GLY A 41 -12.08 -10.11 0.87
CA GLY A 41 -12.74 -10.73 -0.26
C GLY A 41 -13.78 -9.87 -0.95
N HIS A 42 -13.86 -8.58 -0.59
CA HIS A 42 -14.87 -7.68 -1.15
C HIS A 42 -14.25 -6.51 -1.94
N GLY A 43 -12.98 -6.59 -2.28
CA GLY A 43 -12.32 -5.56 -3.08
C GLY A 43 -11.90 -4.31 -2.31
N LEU A 44 -12.07 -4.30 -0.98
CA LEU A 44 -11.71 -3.13 -0.19
C LEU A 44 -10.21 -2.83 -0.26
N GLY A 45 -9.37 -3.86 -0.20
CA GLY A 45 -7.92 -3.67 -0.29
C GLY A 45 -7.51 -2.99 -1.59
N THR A 46 -8.10 -3.42 -2.71
CA THR A 46 -7.83 -2.82 -4.00
C THR A 46 -8.28 -1.36 -4.04
N ARG A 47 -9.46 -1.06 -3.49
CA ARG A 47 -9.96 0.31 -3.44
C ARG A 47 -9.07 1.21 -2.59
N LEU A 48 -8.61 0.73 -1.44
CA LEU A 48 -7.72 1.50 -0.58
C LEU A 48 -6.36 1.71 -1.25
N ALA A 49 -5.80 0.66 -1.84
CA ALA A 49 -4.53 0.78 -2.55
C ALA A 49 -4.63 1.77 -3.71
N SER A 50 -5.74 1.75 -4.44
CA SER A 50 -5.97 2.71 -5.54
C SER A 50 -6.11 4.13 -5.02
N ALA A 51 -6.77 4.29 -3.87
CA ALA A 51 -6.97 5.62 -3.30
C ALA A 51 -5.66 6.28 -2.87
N ALA A 52 -4.63 5.48 -2.57
CA ALA A 52 -3.35 6.03 -2.15
C ALA A 52 -2.75 6.98 -3.19
N ARG A 53 -2.98 6.72 -4.48
CA ARG A 53 -2.47 7.59 -5.54
C ARG A 53 -2.97 9.03 -5.40
N HIS A 54 -4.16 9.21 -4.86
CA HIS A 54 -4.78 10.53 -4.73
C HIS A 54 -4.34 11.26 -3.47
N LEU A 55 -3.59 10.60 -2.59
CA LEU A 55 -3.15 11.18 -1.32
C LEU A 55 -1.71 11.69 -1.38
N VAL A 56 -1.04 11.54 -2.50
CA VAL A 56 0.34 11.97 -2.68
C VAL A 56 0.42 12.91 -3.88
N PRO A 57 1.49 13.72 -3.96
CA PRO A 57 1.64 14.62 -5.10
C PRO A 57 1.64 13.88 -6.43
N ASP A 58 1.09 14.51 -7.44
CA ASP A 58 1.13 13.97 -8.80
C ASP A 58 2.58 13.75 -9.19
N GLY A 59 2.82 12.60 -9.81
CA GLY A 59 4.16 12.27 -10.25
C GLY A 59 5.05 11.60 -9.21
N ALA A 60 4.60 11.50 -7.96
CA ALA A 60 5.39 10.84 -6.93
C ALA A 60 5.25 9.33 -7.03
N PRO A 61 6.36 8.58 -7.09
CA PRO A 61 6.29 7.12 -7.03
C PRO A 61 5.77 6.66 -5.68
N LEU A 62 5.02 5.58 -5.70
CA LEU A 62 4.52 4.91 -4.49
C LEU A 62 5.11 3.52 -4.41
N TRP A 63 5.47 3.13 -3.20
CA TRP A 63 6.03 1.83 -2.92
C TRP A 63 5.13 1.10 -1.93
N ALA A 64 5.03 -0.21 -2.05
CA ALA A 64 4.34 -1.03 -1.08
C ALA A 64 5.23 -2.20 -0.71
N GLN A 65 5.51 -2.37 0.57
CA GLN A 65 6.28 -3.49 1.06
C GLN A 65 5.32 -4.42 1.79
N ILE A 66 5.23 -5.65 1.32
CA ILE A 66 4.23 -6.61 1.77
C ILE A 66 4.93 -7.88 2.21
N ALA A 67 4.48 -8.44 3.32
CA ALA A 67 5.00 -9.74 3.76
C ALA A 67 4.75 -10.78 2.66
N PRO A 68 5.74 -11.60 2.33
CA PRO A 68 5.60 -12.57 1.23
C PRO A 68 4.42 -13.52 1.40
N ALA A 69 4.05 -13.84 2.66
CA ALA A 69 2.93 -14.72 2.91
C ALA A 69 1.57 -14.05 2.73
N ASN A 70 1.52 -12.75 2.53
CA ASN A 70 0.26 -12.01 2.43
C ASN A 70 -0.19 -11.92 0.97
N ALA A 71 -0.66 -13.04 0.43
CA ALA A 71 -1.05 -13.12 -0.97
C ALA A 71 -2.24 -12.20 -1.30
N ALA A 72 -3.15 -12.00 -0.35
CA ALA A 72 -4.30 -11.15 -0.60
C ALA A 72 -3.87 -9.69 -0.80
N SER A 73 -2.91 -9.20 0.00
CA SER A 73 -2.40 -7.84 -0.19
C SER A 73 -1.64 -7.71 -1.50
N VAL A 74 -0.84 -8.72 -1.86
CA VAL A 74 -0.14 -8.69 -3.15
C VAL A 74 -1.15 -8.56 -4.29
N ARG A 75 -2.21 -9.37 -4.28
CA ARG A 75 -3.23 -9.30 -5.33
C ARG A 75 -3.91 -7.93 -5.36
N ALA A 76 -4.19 -7.36 -4.18
CA ALA A 76 -4.86 -6.07 -4.11
C ALA A 76 -4.00 -4.96 -4.73
N PHE A 77 -2.71 -4.94 -4.40
CA PHE A 77 -1.82 -3.93 -4.96
C PHE A 77 -1.59 -4.13 -6.46
N LEU A 78 -1.47 -5.37 -6.91
CA LEU A 78 -1.34 -5.63 -8.35
C LEU A 78 -2.60 -5.16 -9.10
N ALA A 79 -3.78 -5.43 -8.54
CA ALA A 79 -5.03 -4.98 -9.15
C ALA A 79 -5.13 -3.45 -9.17
N ALA A 80 -4.48 -2.78 -8.23
CA ALA A 80 -4.47 -1.31 -8.18
C ALA A 80 -3.40 -0.69 -9.08
N GLY A 81 -2.64 -1.49 -9.81
CA GLY A 81 -1.66 -0.98 -10.76
C GLY A 81 -0.22 -0.99 -10.27
N PHE A 82 0.04 -1.49 -9.10
CA PHE A 82 1.42 -1.67 -8.62
C PHE A 82 2.08 -2.83 -9.33
N ARG A 83 3.40 -2.81 -9.45
CA ARG A 83 4.15 -3.87 -10.12
C ARG A 83 5.26 -4.38 -9.21
N PRO A 84 5.56 -5.67 -9.24
CA PRO A 84 6.66 -6.22 -8.44
C PRO A 84 8.00 -5.67 -8.91
N ILE A 85 8.87 -5.32 -7.95
CA ILE A 85 10.21 -4.86 -8.26
C ILE A 85 11.18 -5.38 -7.19
N GLY A 86 11.83 -6.42 -7.39
CA GLY A 86 12.80 -6.92 -6.45
C GLY A 86 12.51 -8.32 -6.00
N ALA A 87 13.43 -8.87 -5.21
CA ALA A 87 13.39 -10.26 -4.81
C ALA A 87 12.40 -10.52 -3.67
N GLU A 88 12.04 -9.49 -2.92
CA GLU A 88 11.04 -9.59 -1.87
C GLU A 88 9.73 -9.02 -2.37
N ALA A 89 8.68 -9.11 -1.56
CA ALA A 89 7.39 -8.57 -1.95
C ALA A 89 7.40 -7.04 -1.86
N LEU A 90 8.17 -6.42 -2.73
CA LEU A 90 8.27 -4.97 -2.87
C LEU A 90 7.62 -4.59 -4.18
N LEU A 91 6.62 -3.74 -4.10
CA LEU A 91 5.85 -3.31 -5.26
C LEU A 91 5.94 -1.80 -5.40
N SER A 92 5.85 -1.31 -6.62
CA SER A 92 5.81 0.13 -6.84
C SER A 92 4.83 0.49 -7.92
N GLN A 93 4.46 1.75 -7.92
CA GLN A 93 3.63 2.34 -8.95
C GLN A 93 4.26 3.66 -9.34
N ASP A 94 4.66 3.76 -10.59
CA ASP A 94 5.16 5.00 -11.15
C ASP A 94 4.03 5.69 -11.89
N PRO A 95 3.95 6.99 -11.76
CA PRO A 95 2.90 7.76 -12.41
C PRO A 95 3.31 8.08 -13.84
N THR A 96 3.07 7.22 -14.76
CA THR A 96 3.40 7.49 -16.17
C THR A 96 2.16 7.63 -17.02
#